data_0ef2d269e8d05e5dc56cd58fd0222fbc
#
_entry.id   0ef2d269e8d05e5dc56cd58fd0222fbc
#
_cell.length_a   1.000
_cell.length_b   1.000
_cell.length_c   1.000
_cell.angle_alpha   90.00
_cell.angle_beta   90.00
_cell.angle_gamma   90.00
#
_symmetry.space_group_name_H-M   'P 1'
#
loop_
_entity.id
_entity.type
_entity.pdbx_description
1 polymer ?
#
loop_
_entity_poly.entity_id
_entity_poly.type
_entity_poly.pdbx_seq_one_letter_code
_entity_poly.pdbx_strand_id
1 'polypeptide(L)'
;ALAEGHQVVDRTTFGKWGQQLIDAIGGAKKITVCGVATDCCVLTTVLAVADNGVAVRVPADACAGSTPENQELALNTMRLFEPLITVTDTASILA
;
A
#
# COMPACT_ATOMS: atom_id res chain seq x y z
N ALA A 1 10.69 -5.27 16.71
CA ALA A 1 11.88 -5.71 15.97
C ALA A 1 11.49 -6.20 14.58
N LEU A 2 12.35 -5.97 13.62
CA LEU A 2 12.12 -6.44 12.25
C LEU A 2 12.41 -7.92 12.14
N ALA A 3 11.61 -8.63 11.33
CA ALA A 3 11.85 -10.04 11.05
C ALA A 3 13.14 -10.23 10.23
N GLU A 4 13.74 -11.41 10.34
CA GLU A 4 14.87 -11.78 9.50
C GLU A 4 14.49 -11.74 8.03
N GLY A 5 15.40 -11.30 7.17
CA GLY A 5 15.12 -11.13 5.74
C GLY A 5 14.38 -9.87 5.39
N HIS A 6 14.14 -9.01 6.34
CA HIS A 6 13.46 -7.74 6.15
C HIS A 6 14.28 -6.80 5.28
N GLN A 7 13.64 -6.12 4.35
CA GLN A 7 14.27 -5.09 3.54
C GLN A 7 13.72 -3.73 3.93
N VAL A 8 14.59 -2.72 4.02
CA VAL A 8 14.22 -1.36 4.36
C VAL A 8 14.44 -0.46 3.17
N VAL A 9 13.37 0.27 2.78
CA VAL A 9 13.42 1.27 1.71
C VAL A 9 13.11 2.63 2.32
N ASP A 10 14.10 3.51 2.35
CA ASP A 10 13.95 4.85 2.89
C ASP A 10 13.85 5.89 1.79
N ARG A 11 12.85 6.74 1.87
CA ARG A 11 12.68 7.91 1.00
C ARG A 11 12.14 9.06 1.81
N THR A 12 12.52 10.27 1.42
CA THR A 12 12.05 11.49 2.08
C THR A 12 10.68 11.95 1.59
N THR A 13 10.11 11.28 0.60
CA THR A 13 8.79 11.56 0.05
C THR A 13 7.72 10.71 0.72
N PHE A 14 6.45 11.12 0.64
CA PHE A 14 5.34 10.29 1.12
C PHE A 14 5.26 9.00 0.32
N GLY A 15 5.29 9.09 -1.01
CA GLY A 15 5.30 7.92 -1.87
C GLY A 15 6.66 7.24 -1.85
N LYS A 16 6.65 5.91 -1.73
CA LYS A 16 7.89 5.12 -1.64
C LYS A 16 8.27 4.47 -2.97
N TRP A 17 7.58 4.82 -4.06
CA TRP A 17 7.91 4.30 -5.38
C TRP A 17 9.27 4.83 -5.83
N GLY A 18 10.10 3.94 -6.30
CA GLY A 18 11.43 4.24 -6.80
C GLY A 18 12.19 2.95 -7.01
N GLN A 19 13.44 3.04 -7.48
CA GLN A 19 14.21 1.86 -7.85
C GLN A 19 14.37 0.87 -6.71
N GLN A 20 14.56 1.36 -5.48
CA GLN A 20 14.70 0.48 -4.31
C GLN A 20 13.44 -0.36 -4.09
N LEU A 21 12.26 0.25 -4.22
CA LEU A 21 11.00 -0.48 -4.06
C LEU A 21 10.77 -1.43 -5.24
N ILE A 22 11.06 -0.99 -6.45
CA ILE A 22 10.97 -1.84 -7.64
C ILE A 22 11.80 -3.11 -7.45
N ASP A 23 13.04 -2.96 -6.99
CA ASP A 23 13.92 -4.09 -6.74
C ASP A 23 13.39 -4.99 -5.62
N ALA A 24 12.85 -4.39 -4.56
CA ALA A 24 12.28 -5.14 -3.43
C ALA A 24 11.04 -5.94 -3.83
N ILE A 25 10.21 -5.41 -4.73
CA ILE A 25 9.03 -6.11 -5.25
C ILE A 25 9.47 -7.33 -6.08
N GLY A 26 10.62 -7.26 -6.75
CA GLY A 26 11.22 -8.41 -7.40
C GLY A 26 10.41 -9.03 -8.52
N GLY A 27 9.63 -8.23 -9.25
CA GLY A 27 8.81 -8.73 -10.36
C GLY A 27 7.49 -9.34 -9.93
N ALA A 28 7.11 -9.26 -8.66
CA ALA A 28 5.79 -9.71 -8.19
C ALA A 28 4.70 -8.95 -8.94
N LYS A 29 3.61 -9.65 -9.29
CA LYS A 29 2.49 -9.06 -10.04
C LYS A 29 1.38 -8.55 -9.11
N LYS A 30 1.46 -8.89 -7.83
CA LYS A 30 0.48 -8.51 -6.82
C LYS A 30 1.18 -8.38 -5.48
N ILE A 31 0.93 -7.27 -4.79
CA ILE A 31 1.49 -7.03 -3.47
C ILE A 31 0.42 -6.56 -2.51
N THR A 32 0.71 -6.67 -1.22
CA THR A 32 -0.13 -6.14 -0.16
C THR A 32 0.57 -4.94 0.46
N VAL A 33 -0.14 -3.82 0.59
CA VAL A 33 0.41 -2.60 1.17
C VAL A 33 -0.47 -2.17 2.35
N CYS A 34 0.17 -1.92 3.49
CA CYS A 34 -0.53 -1.45 4.68
C CYS A 34 0.40 -0.51 5.48
N GLY A 35 -0.12 0.08 6.53
CA GLY A 35 0.65 0.94 7.42
C GLY A 35 0.02 2.30 7.67
N VAL A 36 0.85 3.30 7.87
CA VAL A 36 0.44 4.68 8.20
C VAL A 36 1.23 5.70 7.38
N ALA A 37 0.67 6.81 7.04
CA ALA A 37 -0.76 7.13 7.15
C ALA A 37 -1.47 6.75 5.86
N THR A 38 -2.68 6.21 5.98
CA THR A 38 -3.47 5.75 4.83
C THR A 38 -3.64 6.84 3.77
N ASP A 39 -3.91 8.06 4.20
CA ASP A 39 -4.16 9.20 3.32
C ASP A 39 -2.88 9.90 2.81
N CYS A 40 -1.72 9.45 3.21
CA CYS A 40 -0.44 10.03 2.81
C CYS A 40 0.48 8.98 2.20
N CYS A 41 1.33 8.34 3.02
CA CYS A 41 2.34 7.41 2.54
C CYS A 41 1.74 6.16 1.88
N VAL A 42 0.67 5.62 2.44
CA VAL A 42 0.02 4.43 1.90
C VAL A 42 -0.63 4.76 0.56
N LEU A 43 -1.47 5.79 0.53
CA LEU A 43 -2.20 6.19 -0.68
C LEU A 43 -1.24 6.50 -1.84
N THR A 44 -0.25 7.33 -1.61
CA THR A 44 0.68 7.74 -2.67
C THR A 44 1.50 6.55 -3.18
N THR A 45 1.90 5.65 -2.30
CA THR A 45 2.64 4.44 -2.69
C THR A 45 1.74 3.48 -3.48
N VAL A 46 0.54 3.24 -3.00
CA VAL A 46 -0.42 2.32 -3.65
C VAL A 46 -0.77 2.80 -5.06
N LEU A 47 -1.05 4.09 -5.23
CA LEU A 47 -1.38 4.64 -6.53
C LEU A 47 -0.21 4.50 -7.52
N ALA A 48 1.01 4.77 -7.07
CA ALA A 48 2.19 4.64 -7.92
C ALA A 48 2.46 3.19 -8.32
N VAL A 49 2.36 2.26 -7.36
CA VAL A 49 2.56 0.83 -7.63
C VAL A 49 1.54 0.35 -8.64
N ALA A 50 0.27 0.67 -8.43
CA ALA A 50 -0.80 0.27 -9.33
C ALA A 50 -0.63 0.86 -10.73
N ASP A 51 -0.22 2.12 -10.81
CA ASP A 51 -0.01 2.80 -12.08
C ASP A 51 1.17 2.21 -12.87
N ASN A 52 2.02 1.46 -12.20
CA ASN A 52 3.13 0.74 -12.85
C ASN A 52 2.82 -0.73 -13.10
N GLY A 53 1.57 -1.12 -13.04
CA GLY A 53 1.11 -2.43 -13.50
C GLY A 53 1.12 -3.53 -12.46
N VAL A 54 1.32 -3.20 -11.18
CA VAL A 54 1.30 -4.18 -10.09
C VAL A 54 -0.03 -4.09 -9.35
N ALA A 55 -0.75 -5.19 -9.24
CA ALA A 55 -2.00 -5.23 -8.49
C ALA A 55 -1.72 -5.08 -6.99
N VAL A 56 -2.56 -4.33 -6.28
CA VAL A 56 -2.36 -4.02 -4.88
C VAL A 56 -3.58 -4.42 -4.05
N ARG A 57 -3.34 -5.10 -2.94
CA ARG A 57 -4.35 -5.35 -1.90
C ARG A 57 -4.03 -4.45 -0.72
N VAL A 58 -5.05 -3.77 -0.19
CA VAL A 58 -4.90 -2.89 0.95
C VAL A 58 -5.84 -3.37 2.06
N PRO A 59 -5.30 -3.98 3.12
CA PRO A 59 -6.11 -4.37 4.27
C PRO A 59 -6.41 -3.15 5.13
N ALA A 60 -7.65 -2.65 5.08
CA ALA A 60 -8.04 -1.41 5.74
C ALA A 60 -7.81 -1.46 7.25
N ASP A 61 -7.99 -2.62 7.88
CA ASP A 61 -7.78 -2.81 9.31
C ASP A 61 -6.31 -2.84 9.73
N ALA A 62 -5.39 -2.89 8.76
CA ALA A 62 -3.95 -2.79 9.01
C ALA A 62 -3.40 -1.41 8.58
N CYS A 63 -4.27 -0.45 8.35
CA CYS A 63 -3.92 0.92 7.99
C CYS A 63 -4.55 1.90 8.96
N ALA A 64 -3.88 3.03 9.18
CA ALA A 64 -4.42 4.11 10.00
C ALA A 64 -4.21 5.45 9.29
N GLY A 65 -5.29 6.19 9.11
CA GLY A 65 -5.24 7.53 8.53
C GLY A 65 -4.95 8.60 9.57
N SER A 66 -4.73 9.81 9.10
CA SER A 66 -4.50 10.97 9.99
C SER A 66 -5.74 11.32 10.79
N THR A 67 -6.93 11.09 10.22
CA THR A 67 -8.23 11.20 10.88
C THR A 67 -9.15 10.11 10.35
N PRO A 68 -10.26 9.77 11.06
CA PRO A 68 -11.24 8.82 10.52
C PRO A 68 -11.81 9.26 9.17
N GLU A 69 -12.05 10.55 8.98
CA GLU A 69 -12.57 11.09 7.73
C GLU A 69 -11.56 10.95 6.59
N ASN A 70 -10.29 11.24 6.85
CA ASN A 70 -9.23 11.10 5.85
C ASN A 70 -8.97 9.62 5.53
N GLN A 71 -9.10 8.74 6.51
CA GLN A 71 -9.04 7.30 6.30
C GLN A 71 -10.06 6.87 5.25
N GLU A 72 -11.31 7.26 5.42
CA GLU A 72 -12.39 6.91 4.48
C GLU A 72 -12.20 7.54 3.11
N LEU A 73 -11.75 8.80 3.06
CA LEU A 73 -11.45 9.46 1.79
C LEU A 73 -10.38 8.70 0.99
N ALA A 74 -9.31 8.29 1.66
CA ALA A 74 -8.23 7.55 1.02
C ALA A 74 -8.70 6.19 0.52
N LEU A 75 -9.41 5.43 1.35
CA LEU A 75 -9.93 4.13 0.96
C LEU A 75 -10.92 4.24 -0.20
N ASN A 76 -11.80 5.24 -0.19
CA ASN A 76 -12.73 5.48 -1.28
C ASN A 76 -12.00 5.85 -2.57
N THR A 77 -10.93 6.64 -2.48
CA THR A 77 -10.10 6.96 -3.63
C THR A 77 -9.49 5.69 -4.23
N MET A 78 -8.95 4.80 -3.38
CA MET A 78 -8.38 3.53 -3.83
C MET A 78 -9.42 2.66 -4.53
N ARG A 79 -10.66 2.64 -4.04
CA ARG A 79 -11.74 1.86 -4.63
C ARG A 79 -12.09 2.27 -6.05
N LEU A 80 -11.76 3.51 -6.44
CA LEU A 80 -11.97 3.96 -7.83
C LEU A 80 -11.11 3.18 -8.82
N PHE A 81 -10.05 2.55 -8.37
CA PHE A 81 -9.09 1.85 -9.21
C PHE A 81 -9.26 0.33 -9.21
N GLU A 82 -10.36 -0.17 -8.69
CA GLU A 82 -10.66 -1.60 -8.79
C GLU A 82 -10.76 -2.04 -10.25
N PRO A 83 -10.31 -3.24 -10.59
CA PRO A 83 -9.78 -4.30 -9.72
C PRO A 83 -8.27 -4.21 -9.47
N LEU A 84 -7.60 -3.19 -9.97
CA LEU A 84 -6.14 -3.05 -9.83
C LEU A 84 -5.74 -2.81 -8.37
N ILE A 85 -6.53 -1.99 -7.65
CA ILE A 85 -6.39 -1.79 -6.22
C ILE A 85 -7.63 -2.37 -5.55
N THR A 86 -7.43 -3.31 -4.62
CA THR A 86 -8.52 -3.93 -3.87
C THR A 86 -8.40 -3.57 -2.40
N VAL A 87 -9.40 -2.87 -1.86
CA VAL A 87 -9.50 -2.61 -0.43
C VAL A 87 -10.19 -3.81 0.22
N THR A 88 -9.54 -4.41 1.20
CA THR A 88 -10.00 -5.63 1.85
C THR A 88 -9.67 -5.58 3.35
N ASP A 89 -9.56 -6.73 4.00
CA ASP A 89 -9.17 -6.84 5.40
C ASP A 89 -8.09 -7.93 5.57
N THR A 90 -7.45 -7.96 6.75
CA THR A 90 -6.39 -8.92 7.02
C THR A 90 -6.90 -10.35 7.03
N ALA A 91 -8.11 -10.58 7.52
CA ALA A 91 -8.69 -11.93 7.55
C ALA A 91 -8.81 -12.52 6.14
N SER A 92 -9.26 -11.73 5.17
CA SER A 92 -9.37 -12.17 3.78
C SER A 92 -8.01 -12.47 3.14
N ILE A 93 -6.99 -11.70 3.48
CA ILE A 93 -5.64 -11.89 2.95
C ILE A 93 -4.99 -13.14 3.53
N LEU A 94 -5.19 -13.40 4.82
CA LEU A 94 -4.58 -14.52 5.53
C LEU A 94 -5.35 -15.84 5.42
N ALA A 95 -6.56 -15.78 4.90
CA ALA A 95 -7.43 -16.95 4.74
C ALA A 95 -6.88 -17.98 3.73
#